data_fbf9c96cdb899500c37fafc7c679ab92
#
_entry.id   fbf9c96cdb899500c37fafc7c679ab92
#
_cell.length_a   1.000
_cell.length_b   1.000
_cell.length_c   1.000
_cell.angle_alpha   90.00
_cell.angle_beta   90.00
_cell.angle_gamma   90.00
#
_symmetry.space_group_name_H-M   'P 1'
#
loop_
_entity.id
_entity.type
_entity.pdbx_description
1 polymer ?
#
loop_
_entity_poly.entity_id
_entity_poly.type
_entity_poly.pdbx_seq_one_letter_code
_entity_poly.pdbx_strand_id
1 'polypeptide(L)'
;QRGDRGQNYSWSAVAYGDWMYVGTCYSAMGNTLTLMQNILGDKFDKDVMEAALKAMFNGTFYYGHEDGVDGGGILVKVNTKTGETKLLMSNSLNGMAPLFRNAIAYNGKLYFCGSVHVNGRSGLPSVYEIDPTDDSYKAVYVGLSSMQDYGAAYKKGISTGIRGMCVYNGKLVISNAFRQCHHRRERRYHPGFVEPL
;
A
#
# COMPACT_ATOMS: atom_id res chain seq x y z
N GLN A 1 12.39 20.41 -3.95
CA GLN A 1 12.14 19.02 -3.54
C GLN A 1 13.29 18.19 -4.04
N ARG A 2 14.01 17.56 -3.14
CA ARG A 2 15.08 16.62 -3.46
C ARG A 2 14.37 15.38 -4.00
N GLY A 3 14.51 15.10 -5.30
CA GLY A 3 13.82 14.02 -5.96
C GLY A 3 14.04 12.68 -5.26
N ASP A 4 13.12 12.31 -4.37
CA ASP A 4 13.10 10.97 -3.81
C ASP A 4 12.68 9.98 -4.90
N ARG A 5 13.68 9.42 -5.55
CA ARG A 5 13.51 8.47 -6.66
C ARG A 5 12.93 7.13 -6.20
N GLY A 6 12.88 6.90 -4.89
CA GLY A 6 12.24 5.74 -4.29
C GLY A 6 10.72 5.74 -4.40
N GLN A 7 10.11 6.93 -4.54
CA GLN A 7 8.66 7.08 -4.78
C GLN A 7 8.34 6.85 -6.26
N ASN A 8 8.58 5.64 -6.75
CA ASN A 8 8.56 5.34 -8.18
C ASN A 8 7.25 4.71 -8.66
N TYR A 9 6.24 4.62 -7.80
CA TYR A 9 4.95 4.04 -8.15
C TYR A 9 3.80 4.73 -7.38
N SER A 10 2.90 5.41 -8.10
CA SER A 10 1.64 5.89 -7.53
C SER A 10 0.61 4.76 -7.57
N TRP A 11 0.29 4.18 -6.41
CA TRP A 11 -0.61 3.03 -6.32
C TRP A 11 -2.07 3.40 -6.19
N SER A 12 -2.35 4.55 -5.62
CA SER A 12 -3.71 5.01 -5.40
C SER A 12 -3.80 6.51 -5.64
N ALA A 13 -4.90 6.94 -6.23
CA ALA A 13 -5.20 8.34 -6.40
C ALA A 13 -6.71 8.57 -6.30
N VAL A 14 -7.11 9.70 -5.70
CA VAL A 14 -8.49 10.14 -5.64
C VAL A 14 -8.55 11.65 -5.64
N ALA A 15 -9.50 12.21 -6.38
CA ALA A 15 -9.69 13.66 -6.48
C ALA A 15 -10.75 14.14 -5.47
N TYR A 16 -10.52 15.36 -4.94
CA TYR A 16 -11.51 16.11 -4.17
C TYR A 16 -11.35 17.61 -4.46
N GLY A 17 -12.35 18.20 -5.10
CA GLY A 17 -12.24 19.57 -5.60
C GLY A 17 -11.06 19.73 -6.56
N ASP A 18 -10.21 20.70 -6.31
CA ASP A 18 -9.01 20.94 -7.11
C ASP A 18 -7.79 20.13 -6.66
N TRP A 19 -7.95 19.26 -5.69
CA TRP A 19 -6.87 18.47 -5.12
C TRP A 19 -6.91 17.01 -5.58
N MET A 20 -5.74 16.49 -5.94
CA MET A 20 -5.50 15.07 -6.14
C MET A 20 -4.69 14.53 -4.97
N TYR A 21 -5.24 13.54 -4.27
CA TYR A 21 -4.57 12.81 -3.20
C TYR A 21 -3.94 11.56 -3.79
N VAL A 22 -2.65 11.36 -3.54
CA VAL A 22 -1.86 10.28 -4.15
C VAL A 22 -1.13 9.50 -3.07
N GLY A 23 -1.39 8.21 -2.99
CA GLY A 23 -0.62 7.25 -2.20
C GLY A 23 0.44 6.57 -3.08
N THR A 24 1.68 6.54 -2.62
CA THR A 24 2.79 5.97 -3.37
C THR A 24 3.23 4.62 -2.83
N CYS A 25 3.99 3.88 -3.63
CA CYS A 25 4.77 2.73 -3.20
C CYS A 25 6.25 3.04 -3.32
N TYR A 26 6.98 2.88 -2.22
CA TYR A 26 8.43 3.05 -2.19
C TYR A 26 9.13 1.79 -2.68
N SER A 27 10.11 1.97 -3.60
CA SER A 27 10.96 0.88 -4.10
C SER A 27 10.18 -0.38 -4.52
N ALA A 28 9.10 -0.21 -5.29
CA ALA A 28 8.18 -1.30 -5.65
C ALA A 28 8.92 -2.47 -6.31
N MET A 29 9.87 -2.19 -7.19
CA MET A 29 10.64 -3.23 -7.88
C MET A 29 11.67 -3.89 -6.95
N GLY A 30 12.36 -3.12 -6.10
CA GLY A 30 13.30 -3.67 -5.11
C GLY A 30 12.60 -4.63 -4.14
N ASN A 31 11.41 -4.27 -3.68
CA ASN A 31 10.57 -5.14 -2.85
C ASN A 31 10.17 -6.42 -3.61
N THR A 32 9.86 -6.32 -4.91
CA THR A 32 9.52 -7.48 -5.75
C THR A 32 10.72 -8.39 -5.93
N LEU A 33 11.89 -7.87 -6.22
CA LEU A 33 13.13 -8.65 -6.36
C LEU A 33 13.49 -9.38 -5.06
N THR A 34 13.37 -8.69 -3.93
CA THR A 34 13.59 -9.31 -2.61
C THR A 34 12.60 -10.44 -2.34
N LEU A 35 11.33 -10.24 -2.69
CA LEU A 35 10.31 -11.30 -2.57
C LEU A 35 10.63 -12.50 -3.47
N MET A 36 11.05 -12.25 -4.71
CA MET A 36 11.44 -13.34 -5.65
C MET A 36 12.66 -14.11 -5.13
N GLN A 37 13.66 -13.43 -4.60
CA GLN A 37 14.82 -14.07 -3.97
C GLN A 37 14.40 -14.95 -2.79
N ASN A 38 13.50 -14.46 -1.93
CA ASN A 38 13.00 -15.24 -0.79
C ASN A 38 12.19 -16.48 -1.19
N ILE A 39 11.51 -16.43 -2.36
CA ILE A 39 10.70 -17.56 -2.86
C ILE A 39 11.55 -18.58 -3.61
N LEU A 40 12.48 -18.10 -4.44
CA LEU A 40 13.24 -18.92 -5.38
C LEU A 40 14.62 -19.32 -4.84
N GLY A 41 15.10 -18.64 -3.79
CA GLY A 41 16.40 -18.90 -3.18
C GLY A 41 17.53 -18.74 -4.20
N ASP A 42 18.49 -19.68 -4.18
CA ASP A 42 19.68 -19.69 -5.05
C ASP A 42 19.37 -19.82 -6.56
N LYS A 43 18.11 -20.09 -6.92
CA LYS A 43 17.66 -20.11 -8.32
C LYS A 43 17.39 -18.73 -8.90
N PHE A 44 17.47 -17.68 -8.09
CA PHE A 44 17.22 -16.30 -8.47
C PHE A 44 18.41 -15.43 -8.07
N ASP A 45 19.15 -14.97 -9.08
CA ASP A 45 20.25 -14.02 -8.87
C ASP A 45 19.71 -12.60 -8.89
N LYS A 46 19.57 -12.03 -7.71
CA LYS A 46 19.09 -10.66 -7.52
C LYS A 46 20.02 -9.63 -8.14
N ASP A 47 21.33 -9.81 -8.02
CA ASP A 47 22.33 -8.84 -8.46
C ASP A 47 22.38 -8.76 -9.98
N VAL A 48 22.25 -9.90 -10.67
CA VAL A 48 22.11 -9.94 -12.13
C VAL A 48 20.85 -9.24 -12.59
N MET A 49 19.73 -9.47 -11.92
CA MET A 49 18.48 -8.79 -12.26
C MET A 49 18.54 -7.28 -11.99
N GLU A 50 19.16 -6.87 -10.90
CA GLU A 50 19.41 -5.47 -10.61
C GLU A 50 20.28 -4.79 -11.68
N ALA A 51 21.38 -5.44 -12.07
CA ALA A 51 22.24 -4.93 -13.11
C ALA A 51 21.51 -4.78 -14.46
N ALA A 52 20.67 -5.77 -14.81
CA ALA A 52 19.84 -5.72 -16.02
C ALA A 52 18.83 -4.57 -15.98
N LEU A 53 18.16 -4.37 -14.86
CA LEU A 53 17.21 -3.26 -14.69
C LEU A 53 17.91 -1.89 -14.74
N LYS A 54 19.08 -1.76 -14.11
CA LYS A 54 19.91 -0.53 -14.22
C LYS A 54 20.25 -0.22 -15.66
N ALA A 55 20.70 -1.22 -16.41
CA ALA A 55 21.06 -1.06 -17.82
C ALA A 55 19.84 -0.70 -18.67
N MET A 56 18.71 -1.39 -18.48
CA MET A 56 17.47 -1.18 -19.23
C MET A 56 16.90 0.23 -19.04
N PHE A 57 16.91 0.74 -17.81
CA PHE A 57 16.35 2.04 -17.46
C PHE A 57 17.39 3.16 -17.37
N ASN A 58 18.61 2.92 -17.83
CA ASN A 58 19.71 3.91 -17.86
C ASN A 58 19.89 4.69 -16.55
N GLY A 59 19.81 3.98 -15.42
CA GLY A 59 19.94 4.58 -14.09
C GLY A 59 18.78 5.49 -13.67
N THR A 60 17.73 5.62 -14.48
CA THR A 60 16.54 6.41 -14.12
C THR A 60 15.60 5.68 -13.16
N PHE A 61 15.69 4.37 -13.12
CA PHE A 61 14.90 3.53 -12.24
C PHE A 61 15.64 3.28 -10.92
N TYR A 62 14.97 3.59 -9.80
CA TYR A 62 15.52 3.40 -8.47
C TYR A 62 14.76 2.28 -7.75
N TYR A 63 15.49 1.35 -7.17
CA TYR A 63 14.94 0.21 -6.42
C TYR A 63 15.69 -0.07 -5.10
N GLY A 64 16.70 0.74 -4.76
CA GLY A 64 17.37 0.69 -3.45
C GLY A 64 16.53 1.34 -2.34
N HIS A 65 16.89 1.02 -1.11
CA HIS A 65 16.31 1.63 0.10
C HIS A 65 17.22 2.72 0.69
N GLU A 66 18.36 2.98 0.04
CA GLU A 66 19.49 3.63 0.69
C GLU A 66 19.37 5.15 0.80
N ASP A 67 18.62 5.80 -0.09
CA ASP A 67 18.62 7.26 -0.18
C ASP A 67 17.23 7.90 -0.10
N GLY A 68 16.22 7.16 0.29
CA GLY A 68 14.88 7.72 0.46
C GLY A 68 14.82 8.64 1.68
N VAL A 69 14.52 9.90 1.46
CA VAL A 69 14.35 10.87 2.56
C VAL A 69 13.31 10.36 3.56
N ASP A 70 12.35 9.58 3.09
CA ASP A 70 11.25 9.06 3.88
C ASP A 70 11.28 7.56 4.14
N GLY A 71 12.12 6.78 3.45
CA GLY A 71 12.30 5.35 3.68
C GLY A 71 11.05 4.49 3.58
N GLY A 72 10.00 4.97 2.89
CA GLY A 72 8.72 4.29 2.74
C GLY A 72 7.78 5.03 1.80
N GLY A 73 6.58 4.49 1.57
CA GLY A 73 5.54 5.18 0.82
C GLY A 73 5.09 6.47 1.52
N ILE A 74 4.49 7.36 0.75
CA ILE A 74 3.95 8.62 1.24
C ILE A 74 2.50 8.79 0.80
N LEU A 75 1.75 9.60 1.53
CA LEU A 75 0.49 10.17 1.08
C LEU A 75 0.69 11.67 0.89
N VAL A 76 0.46 12.15 -0.32
CA VAL A 76 0.62 13.54 -0.71
C VAL A 76 -0.63 14.03 -1.41
N LYS A 77 -0.97 15.30 -1.24
CA LYS A 77 -1.97 15.95 -2.10
C LYS A 77 -1.32 17.02 -2.97
N VAL A 78 -1.82 17.15 -4.19
CA VAL A 78 -1.36 18.10 -5.18
C VAL A 78 -2.56 18.91 -5.67
N ASN A 79 -2.46 20.22 -5.66
CA ASN A 79 -3.46 21.07 -6.28
C ASN A 79 -3.24 21.04 -7.80
N THR A 80 -4.25 20.57 -8.52
CA THR A 80 -4.15 20.35 -9.97
C THR A 80 -4.10 21.64 -10.79
N LYS A 81 -4.49 22.78 -10.20
CA LYS A 81 -4.45 24.10 -10.84
C LYS A 81 -3.17 24.86 -10.56
N THR A 82 -2.70 24.81 -9.31
CA THR A 82 -1.55 25.63 -8.87
C THR A 82 -0.25 24.85 -8.82
N GLY A 83 -0.31 23.50 -8.77
CA GLY A 83 0.84 22.64 -8.53
C GLY A 83 1.31 22.63 -7.07
N GLU A 84 0.60 23.30 -6.16
CA GLU A 84 0.89 23.26 -4.73
C GLU A 84 0.83 21.82 -4.23
N THR A 85 1.78 21.45 -3.38
CA THR A 85 1.85 20.10 -2.80
C THR A 85 1.87 20.15 -1.28
N LYS A 86 1.16 19.21 -0.64
CA LYS A 86 1.16 19.03 0.81
C LYS A 86 1.34 17.56 1.15
N LEU A 87 2.36 17.26 1.95
CA LEU A 87 2.61 15.92 2.47
C LEU A 87 1.67 15.69 3.66
N LEU A 88 0.99 14.53 3.68
CA LEU A 88 0.04 14.16 4.75
C LEU A 88 0.58 13.03 5.62
N MET A 89 1.23 12.01 5.01
CA MET A 89 1.84 10.90 5.73
C MET A 89 3.20 10.59 5.15
N SER A 90 4.21 10.50 6.00
CA SER A 90 5.53 9.96 5.67
C SER A 90 6.30 9.64 6.95
N ASN A 91 7.36 8.86 6.83
CA ASN A 91 8.23 8.57 7.97
C ASN A 91 8.83 9.84 8.59
N SER A 92 9.24 10.80 7.76
CA SER A 92 9.86 12.04 8.24
C SER A 92 8.86 13.00 8.89
N LEU A 93 7.60 13.01 8.42
CA LEU A 93 6.59 13.94 8.91
C LEU A 93 5.96 13.45 10.23
N ASN A 94 5.57 12.19 10.28
CA ASN A 94 4.74 11.66 11.37
C ASN A 94 5.01 10.18 11.70
N GLY A 95 6.13 9.63 11.24
CA GLY A 95 6.51 8.24 11.48
C GLY A 95 5.62 7.22 10.77
N MET A 96 4.86 7.64 9.77
CA MET A 96 3.92 6.79 9.03
C MET A 96 4.38 6.57 7.59
N ALA A 97 4.55 5.31 7.18
CA ALA A 97 4.86 4.96 5.81
C ALA A 97 3.71 4.16 5.19
N PRO A 98 2.78 4.82 4.48
CA PRO A 98 1.64 4.14 3.87
C PRO A 98 2.04 3.36 2.62
N LEU A 99 1.31 2.28 2.37
CA LEU A 99 1.33 1.48 1.15
C LEU A 99 -0.12 1.31 0.68
N PHE A 100 -0.74 2.41 0.28
CA PHE A 100 -2.14 2.41 -0.13
C PHE A 100 -2.30 1.92 -1.58
N ARG A 101 -3.07 0.86 -1.76
CA ARG A 101 -3.30 0.19 -3.04
C ARG A 101 -4.52 0.70 -3.79
N ASN A 102 -5.49 1.27 -3.07
CA ASN A 102 -6.72 1.79 -3.65
C ASN A 102 -7.21 2.99 -2.84
N ALA A 103 -7.93 3.87 -3.51
CA ALA A 103 -8.56 5.03 -2.89
C ALA A 103 -9.93 5.29 -3.51
N ILE A 104 -10.87 5.79 -2.70
CA ILE A 104 -12.22 6.14 -3.13
C ILE A 104 -12.72 7.36 -2.35
N ALA A 105 -13.49 8.22 -3.02
CA ALA A 105 -14.25 9.29 -2.37
C ALA A 105 -15.67 8.77 -2.06
N TYR A 106 -16.11 8.93 -0.82
CA TYR A 106 -17.43 8.52 -0.41
C TYR A 106 -17.94 9.39 0.76
N ASN A 107 -19.19 9.85 0.69
CA ASN A 107 -19.83 10.69 1.72
C ASN A 107 -18.99 11.89 2.18
N GLY A 108 -18.34 12.59 1.23
CA GLY A 108 -17.51 13.76 1.53
C GLY A 108 -16.18 13.46 2.20
N LYS A 109 -15.80 12.19 2.35
CA LYS A 109 -14.51 11.74 2.87
C LYS A 109 -13.75 10.96 1.81
N LEU A 110 -12.45 10.82 2.03
CA LEU A 110 -11.57 9.99 1.19
C LEU A 110 -11.13 8.78 1.99
N TYR A 111 -11.20 7.62 1.35
CA TYR A 111 -10.79 6.36 1.97
C TYR A 111 -9.62 5.77 1.19
N PHE A 112 -8.57 5.41 1.92
CA PHE A 112 -7.39 4.77 1.38
C PHE A 112 -7.19 3.41 2.03
N CYS A 113 -7.01 2.36 1.23
CA CYS A 113 -6.80 1.02 1.76
C CYS A 113 -5.47 0.42 1.33
N GLY A 114 -4.90 -0.38 2.22
CA GLY A 114 -3.63 -1.05 2.01
C GLY A 114 -3.02 -1.45 3.35
N SER A 115 -1.85 -0.91 3.65
CA SER A 115 -1.19 -1.02 4.95
C SER A 115 -0.45 0.27 5.28
N VAL A 116 -0.18 0.48 6.56
CA VAL A 116 0.65 1.60 7.04
C VAL A 116 1.68 1.08 8.02
N HIS A 117 2.96 1.31 7.75
CA HIS A 117 4.02 1.09 8.72
C HIS A 117 4.06 2.29 9.66
N VAL A 118 4.13 2.04 10.96
CA VAL A 118 4.19 3.08 11.98
C VAL A 118 5.46 2.90 12.79
N ASN A 119 6.30 3.93 12.84
CA ASN A 119 7.57 3.93 13.58
C ASN A 119 8.45 2.71 13.27
N GLY A 120 8.57 2.37 11.98
CA GLY A 120 9.38 1.24 11.50
C GLY A 120 8.81 -0.16 11.80
N ARG A 121 7.62 -0.26 12.40
CA ARG A 121 6.95 -1.55 12.61
C ARG A 121 6.20 -1.96 11.35
N SER A 122 6.18 -3.26 11.08
CA SER A 122 5.44 -3.83 9.94
C SER A 122 3.99 -3.33 9.91
N GLY A 123 3.58 -2.86 8.73
CA GLY A 123 2.26 -2.29 8.55
C GLY A 123 1.15 -3.31 8.70
N LEU A 124 0.11 -2.91 9.39
CA LEU A 124 -1.14 -3.64 9.45
C LEU A 124 -1.98 -3.34 8.21
N PRO A 125 -2.67 -4.33 7.63
CA PRO A 125 -3.73 -4.06 6.67
C PRO A 125 -4.72 -3.08 7.28
N SER A 126 -5.01 -1.99 6.59
CA SER A 126 -5.80 -0.91 7.16
C SER A 126 -6.56 -0.11 6.11
N VAL A 127 -7.65 0.51 6.55
CA VAL A 127 -8.37 1.55 5.82
C VAL A 127 -8.28 2.83 6.62
N TYR A 128 -7.81 3.88 5.97
CA TYR A 128 -7.77 5.22 6.52
C TYR A 128 -8.84 6.10 5.89
N GLU A 129 -9.60 6.77 6.73
CA GLU A 129 -10.50 7.85 6.35
C GLU A 129 -9.75 9.17 6.48
N ILE A 130 -9.84 10.02 5.46
CA ILE A 130 -9.26 11.36 5.44
C ILE A 130 -10.38 12.37 5.28
N ASP A 131 -10.39 13.37 6.11
CA ASP A 131 -11.24 14.55 5.94
C ASP A 131 -10.55 15.54 5.00
N PRO A 132 -11.03 15.74 3.77
CA PRO A 132 -10.38 16.64 2.84
C PRO A 132 -10.56 18.14 3.19
N THR A 133 -11.39 18.47 4.19
CA THR A 133 -11.63 19.85 4.61
C THR A 133 -10.53 20.39 5.53
N ASP A 134 -9.91 19.51 6.33
CA ASP A 134 -8.86 19.86 7.28
C ASP A 134 -7.62 18.97 7.20
N ASP A 135 -7.64 17.94 6.33
CA ASP A 135 -6.62 16.92 6.17
C ASP A 135 -6.41 16.01 7.40
N SER A 136 -7.35 16.01 8.32
CA SER A 136 -7.32 15.05 9.43
C SER A 136 -7.56 13.63 8.92
N TYR A 137 -7.00 12.64 9.61
CA TYR A 137 -7.14 11.24 9.21
C TYR A 137 -7.21 10.31 10.41
N LYS A 138 -7.87 9.19 10.24
CA LYS A 138 -7.95 8.11 11.23
C LYS A 138 -8.03 6.75 10.55
N ALA A 139 -7.55 5.70 11.23
CA ALA A 139 -7.80 4.34 10.83
C ALA A 139 -9.26 3.97 11.17
N VAL A 140 -10.04 3.58 10.18
CA VAL A 140 -11.42 3.08 10.36
C VAL A 140 -11.49 1.56 10.34
N TYR A 141 -10.47 0.91 9.83
CA TYR A 141 -10.28 -0.52 9.87
C TYR A 141 -8.80 -0.86 10.07
N VAL A 142 -8.52 -1.83 10.94
CA VAL A 142 -7.17 -2.38 11.15
C VAL A 142 -7.27 -3.90 11.21
N GLY A 143 -6.61 -4.57 10.29
CA GLY A 143 -6.55 -6.02 10.22
C GLY A 143 -5.45 -6.62 11.08
N LEU A 144 -5.24 -7.92 10.97
CA LEU A 144 -4.20 -8.65 11.72
C LEU A 144 -2.84 -8.62 11.01
N SER A 145 -1.78 -8.49 11.81
CA SER A 145 -0.43 -8.20 11.35
C SER A 145 0.47 -9.41 11.16
N SER A 146 0.19 -10.55 11.76
CA SER A 146 1.17 -11.63 11.84
C SER A 146 0.72 -12.91 11.16
N MET A 147 1.68 -13.64 10.62
CA MET A 147 1.47 -14.99 10.10
C MET A 147 1.03 -15.99 11.18
N GLN A 148 1.36 -15.71 12.45
CA GLN A 148 0.93 -16.52 13.59
C GLN A 148 -0.58 -16.38 13.82
N ASP A 149 -1.10 -15.18 13.61
CA ASP A 149 -2.54 -14.91 13.72
C ASP A 149 -3.32 -15.32 12.46
N TYR A 150 -2.60 -15.63 11.37
CA TYR A 150 -3.22 -15.96 10.09
C TYR A 150 -4.18 -17.15 10.20
N GLY A 151 -3.78 -18.20 10.90
CA GLY A 151 -4.65 -19.36 11.13
C GLY A 151 -5.89 -19.04 11.94
N ALA A 152 -5.74 -18.18 12.95
CA ALA A 152 -6.87 -17.72 13.78
C ALA A 152 -7.74 -16.72 13.00
N ALA A 153 -7.12 -15.83 12.21
CA ALA A 153 -7.81 -14.88 11.33
C ALA A 153 -8.61 -15.61 10.25
N TYR A 154 -8.03 -16.63 9.62
CA TYR A 154 -8.71 -17.45 8.62
C TYR A 154 -9.96 -18.12 9.19
N LYS A 155 -9.86 -18.71 10.39
CA LYS A 155 -11.00 -19.33 11.07
C LYS A 155 -12.11 -18.34 11.45
N LYS A 156 -11.75 -17.07 11.67
CA LYS A 156 -12.68 -15.99 12.03
C LYS A 156 -13.12 -15.14 10.83
N GLY A 157 -12.63 -15.42 9.61
CA GLY A 157 -12.92 -14.61 8.43
C GLY A 157 -12.30 -13.21 8.45
N ILE A 158 -11.24 -12.96 9.25
CA ILE A 158 -10.62 -11.64 9.39
C ILE A 158 -9.57 -11.43 8.30
N SER A 159 -9.56 -10.24 7.70
CA SER A 159 -8.63 -9.85 6.63
C SER A 159 -7.18 -9.80 7.08
N THR A 160 -6.30 -10.34 6.24
CA THR A 160 -4.84 -10.20 6.37
C THR A 160 -4.21 -9.31 5.30
N GLY A 161 -4.99 -8.79 4.37
CA GLY A 161 -4.55 -7.87 3.34
C GLY A 161 -5.72 -7.28 2.57
N ILE A 162 -5.64 -5.99 2.27
CA ILE A 162 -6.68 -5.27 1.53
C ILE A 162 -6.13 -4.95 0.14
N ARG A 163 -6.91 -5.26 -0.90
CA ARG A 163 -6.52 -5.06 -2.29
C ARG A 163 -7.35 -4.00 -3.01
N GLY A 164 -8.58 -3.79 -2.58
CA GLY A 164 -9.46 -2.84 -3.21
C GLY A 164 -10.65 -2.46 -2.35
N MET A 165 -11.35 -1.43 -2.77
CA MET A 165 -12.58 -0.93 -2.16
C MET A 165 -13.57 -0.54 -3.23
N CYS A 166 -14.85 -0.63 -2.91
CA CYS A 166 -15.93 -0.05 -3.71
C CYS A 166 -17.08 0.39 -2.81
N VAL A 167 -18.01 1.16 -3.35
CA VAL A 167 -19.29 1.44 -2.70
C VAL A 167 -20.34 0.52 -3.26
N TYR A 168 -21.04 -0.20 -2.41
CA TYR A 168 -22.14 -1.06 -2.79
C TYR A 168 -23.31 -0.92 -1.79
N ASN A 169 -24.51 -0.65 -2.29
CA ASN A 169 -25.72 -0.43 -1.50
C ASN A 169 -25.53 0.58 -0.34
N GLY A 170 -24.86 1.72 -0.61
CA GLY A 170 -24.61 2.76 0.39
C GLY A 170 -23.62 2.36 1.48
N LYS A 171 -22.80 1.34 1.26
CA LYS A 171 -21.75 0.90 2.19
C LYS A 171 -20.41 0.86 1.50
N LEU A 172 -19.37 1.19 2.23
CA LEU A 172 -18.00 0.97 1.80
C LEU A 172 -17.66 -0.50 2.00
N VAL A 173 -17.23 -1.14 0.91
CA VAL A 173 -16.93 -2.58 0.88
C VAL A 173 -15.45 -2.75 0.55
N ILE A 174 -14.73 -3.54 1.36
CA ILE A 174 -13.32 -3.84 1.14
C ILE A 174 -13.14 -5.27 0.63
N SER A 175 -12.19 -5.45 -0.30
CA SER A 175 -11.80 -6.77 -0.78
C SER A 175 -10.54 -7.25 -0.07
N ASN A 176 -10.62 -8.48 0.46
CA ASN A 176 -9.52 -9.13 1.14
C ASN A 176 -8.71 -10.01 0.21
N ALA A 177 -7.38 -9.96 0.36
CA ALA A 177 -6.52 -10.96 -0.21
C ALA A 177 -6.31 -12.08 0.81
N PHE A 178 -6.99 -13.20 0.63
CA PHE A 178 -6.67 -14.44 1.33
C PHE A 178 -5.49 -15.11 0.63
N ARG A 179 -4.40 -15.32 1.34
CA ARG A 179 -3.39 -16.28 0.90
C ARG A 179 -3.83 -17.66 1.38
N GLN A 180 -4.45 -18.45 0.51
CA GLN A 180 -4.65 -19.87 0.78
C GLN A 180 -3.27 -20.52 0.96
N CYS A 181 -2.92 -20.90 2.18
CA CYS A 181 -1.88 -21.89 2.40
C CYS A 181 -2.44 -23.21 1.85
N HIS A 182 -1.91 -23.66 0.71
CA HIS A 182 -2.24 -24.98 0.18
C HIS A 182 -1.70 -26.05 1.12
N HIS A 183 -2.51 -26.51 2.07
CA HIS A 183 -2.44 -27.90 2.43
C HIS A 183 -2.95 -28.69 1.21
N ARG A 184 -2.07 -29.49 0.61
CA ARG A 184 -2.42 -30.46 -0.43
C ARG A 184 -3.60 -31.31 0.06
N ARG A 185 -4.81 -30.95 -0.34
CA ARG A 185 -6.02 -31.77 -0.57
C ARG A 185 -7.25 -30.85 -0.43
N GLU A 186 -8.00 -30.82 -1.54
CA GLU A 186 -9.28 -30.16 -1.77
C GLU A 186 -9.22 -28.74 -2.32
N ARG A 187 -9.27 -28.66 -3.65
CA ARG A 187 -9.61 -27.46 -4.39
C ARG A 187 -11.08 -27.12 -4.14
N ARG A 188 -11.36 -26.25 -3.19
CA ARG A 188 -12.63 -25.51 -3.18
C ARG A 188 -12.32 -24.03 -3.39
N TYR A 189 -12.79 -23.52 -4.47
CA TYR A 189 -12.78 -22.08 -4.77
C TYR A 189 -13.76 -21.42 -3.80
N HIS A 190 -13.25 -20.66 -2.83
CA HIS A 190 -14.10 -19.76 -2.05
C HIS A 190 -13.95 -18.37 -2.61
N PRO A 191 -15.04 -17.71 -3.06
CA PRO A 191 -15.02 -16.30 -3.40
C PRO A 191 -14.60 -15.51 -2.16
N GLY A 192 -13.72 -14.52 -2.36
CA GLY A 192 -13.23 -13.67 -1.28
C GLY A 192 -14.39 -12.99 -0.53
N PHE A 193 -14.32 -12.99 0.78
CA PHE A 193 -15.31 -12.32 1.61
C PHE A 193 -15.24 -10.80 1.41
N VAL A 194 -16.40 -10.21 1.39
CA VAL A 194 -16.64 -8.77 1.30
C VAL A 194 -17.19 -8.33 2.67
N GLU A 195 -16.46 -7.49 3.39
CA GLU A 195 -16.92 -6.96 4.67
C GLU A 195 -17.46 -5.54 4.51
N PRO A 196 -18.63 -5.22 5.07
CA PRO A 196 -19.11 -3.84 5.18
C PRO A 196 -18.37 -3.10 6.31
N LEU A 197 -17.90 -1.91 6.01
CA LEU A 197 -17.35 -0.95 6.97
C LEU A 197 -18.46 -0.08 7.53
#